data_ee474649413344393ca0539c440a3ffe
#
_entry.id   ee474649413344393ca0539c440a3ffe
#
_cell.length_a   1.000
_cell.length_b   1.000
_cell.length_c   1.000
_cell.angle_alpha   90.00
_cell.angle_beta   90.00
_cell.angle_gamma   90.00
#
_symmetry.space_group_name_H-M   'P 1'
#
loop_
_entity.id
_entity.type
_entity.pdbx_description
1 polymer ?
#
loop_
_entity_poly.entity_id
_entity_poly.type
_entity_poly.pdbx_seq_one_letter_code
_entity_poly.pdbx_strand_id
1 'polypeptide(L)'
;DKHIISVPLKITTDKKEYVDDESLDIEVMIRELASYKGRSGTACPGTGDWLDAFGDADWVFAITITSTLSGSYNAARVAKEEYENEYPNRKVCLIDSLSAGAELKLIQEKIEELVAAGHDFDTICNEITEYQKHTHLIFCLKSLTNLANNGRVNPAVAKIAGVLNIHV
;
A
#
# COMPACT_ATOMS: atom_id res chain seq x y z
N ASP A 1 9.60 -13.59 -17.50
CA ASP A 1 8.92 -14.18 -16.34
C ASP A 1 8.19 -13.08 -15.58
N LYS A 2 6.97 -13.39 -15.12
CA LYS A 2 6.17 -12.46 -14.31
C LYS A 2 6.37 -12.84 -12.84
N HIS A 3 6.85 -11.91 -12.03
CA HIS A 3 6.97 -12.11 -10.60
C HIS A 3 6.14 -11.07 -9.87
N ILE A 4 5.25 -11.50 -8.99
CA ILE A 4 4.52 -10.63 -8.08
C ILE A 4 5.24 -10.73 -6.74
N ILE A 5 5.72 -9.59 -6.26
CA ILE A 5 6.45 -9.48 -5.00
C ILE A 5 5.66 -8.57 -4.07
N SER A 6 5.35 -9.06 -2.88
CA SER A 6 4.76 -8.25 -1.83
C SER A 6 5.85 -7.51 -1.07
N VAL A 7 5.63 -6.22 -0.83
CA VAL A 7 6.50 -5.38 0.01
C VAL A 7 5.69 -5.02 1.26
N PRO A 8 5.80 -5.82 2.35
CA PRO A 8 4.88 -5.79 3.45
C PRO A 8 5.06 -4.55 4.33
N LEU A 9 3.94 -4.00 4.80
CA LEU A 9 3.94 -3.07 5.92
C LEU A 9 4.13 -3.83 7.25
N LYS A 10 4.39 -3.08 8.31
CA LYS A 10 4.48 -3.62 9.66
C LYS A 10 3.43 -2.99 10.56
N ILE A 11 2.84 -3.79 11.43
CA ILE A 11 1.96 -3.34 12.50
C ILE A 11 2.75 -3.42 13.78
N THR A 12 2.82 -2.32 14.53
CA THR A 12 3.72 -2.18 15.68
C THR A 12 2.98 -1.84 16.96
N THR A 13 3.46 -2.39 18.05
CA THR A 13 3.14 -2.02 19.41
C THR A 13 4.43 -1.74 20.17
N ASP A 14 4.38 -1.31 21.43
CA ASP A 14 5.57 -1.20 22.29
C ASP A 14 6.22 -2.56 22.63
N LYS A 15 5.55 -3.67 22.32
CA LYS A 15 5.97 -5.01 22.70
C LYS A 15 6.26 -5.94 21.53
N LYS A 16 5.66 -5.68 20.39
CA LYS A 16 5.67 -6.61 19.27
C LYS A 16 5.51 -5.90 17.94
N GLU A 17 6.16 -6.46 16.95
CA GLU A 17 6.02 -6.10 15.54
C GLU A 17 5.42 -7.29 14.79
N TYR A 18 4.47 -7.01 13.90
CA TYR A 18 3.86 -7.97 13.00
C TYR A 18 4.17 -7.53 11.58
N VAL A 19 4.76 -8.40 10.78
CA VAL A 19 4.97 -8.16 9.36
C VAL A 19 3.75 -8.67 8.62
N ASP A 20 3.16 -7.84 7.75
CA ASP A 20 1.95 -8.17 6.99
C ASP A 20 2.31 -8.99 5.73
N ASP A 21 2.81 -10.19 5.95
CA ASP A 21 3.19 -11.14 4.92
C ASP A 21 2.46 -12.49 5.10
N GLU A 22 2.78 -13.45 4.22
CA GLU A 22 2.13 -14.77 4.22
C GLU A 22 2.38 -15.58 5.51
N SER A 23 3.39 -15.23 6.30
CA SER A 23 3.73 -15.89 7.57
C SER A 23 2.88 -15.41 8.75
N LEU A 24 2.14 -14.30 8.57
CA LEU A 24 1.38 -13.66 9.63
C LEU A 24 0.15 -14.49 10.02
N ASP A 25 0.09 -14.93 11.29
CA ASP A 25 -1.14 -15.45 11.87
C ASP A 25 -2.07 -14.28 12.22
N ILE A 26 -2.97 -13.98 11.28
CA ILE A 26 -3.91 -12.85 11.37
C ILE A 26 -4.84 -12.99 12.58
N GLU A 27 -5.29 -14.21 12.91
CA GLU A 27 -6.21 -14.44 14.04
C GLU A 27 -5.52 -14.19 15.38
N VAL A 28 -4.27 -14.63 15.51
CA VAL A 28 -3.45 -14.35 16.68
C VAL A 28 -3.21 -12.85 16.80
N MET A 29 -2.80 -12.17 15.73
CA MET A 29 -2.57 -10.72 15.72
C MET A 29 -3.84 -9.96 16.15
N ILE A 30 -4.99 -10.25 15.55
CA ILE A 30 -6.26 -9.57 15.88
C ILE A 30 -6.61 -9.76 17.36
N ARG A 31 -6.47 -10.97 17.90
CA ARG A 31 -6.74 -11.26 19.31
C ARG A 31 -5.81 -10.51 20.25
N GLU A 32 -4.51 -10.48 19.93
CA GLU A 32 -3.51 -9.76 20.71
C GLU A 32 -3.77 -8.25 20.68
N LEU A 33 -4.03 -7.68 19.51
CA LEU A 33 -4.34 -6.26 19.35
C LEU A 33 -5.68 -5.86 20.03
N ALA A 34 -6.69 -6.71 19.97
CA ALA A 34 -7.97 -6.45 20.63
C ALA A 34 -7.83 -6.37 22.16
N SER A 35 -6.92 -7.12 22.74
CA SER A 35 -6.62 -7.10 24.18
C SER A 35 -5.61 -6.05 24.60
N TYR A 36 -4.86 -5.49 23.64
CA TYR A 36 -3.81 -4.52 23.88
C TYR A 36 -4.38 -3.15 24.28
N LYS A 37 -3.89 -2.60 25.41
CA LYS A 37 -4.36 -1.32 25.97
C LYS A 37 -3.51 -0.12 25.56
N GLY A 38 -2.36 -0.37 24.97
CA GLY A 38 -1.47 0.67 24.51
C GLY A 38 -1.84 1.18 23.10
N ARG A 39 -0.97 2.00 22.54
CA ARG A 39 -1.12 2.51 21.18
C ARG A 39 -0.48 1.54 20.18
N SER A 40 -1.24 1.12 19.20
CA SER A 40 -0.71 0.44 18.01
C SER A 40 -0.48 1.44 16.87
N GLY A 41 0.49 1.16 16.04
CA GLY A 41 0.83 1.94 14.86
C GLY A 41 1.10 1.05 13.66
N THR A 42 1.45 1.67 12.53
CA THR A 42 1.93 0.98 11.35
C THR A 42 3.19 1.66 10.83
N ALA A 43 4.11 0.89 10.28
CA ALA A 43 5.26 1.37 9.54
C ALA A 43 5.15 0.90 8.09
N CYS A 44 5.35 1.81 7.14
CA CYS A 44 5.44 1.44 5.73
C CYS A 44 6.81 0.79 5.44
N PRO A 45 6.93 0.05 4.33
CA PRO A 45 8.23 -0.43 3.83
C PRO A 45 9.19 0.73 3.62
N GLY A 46 10.46 0.50 3.89
CA GLY A 46 11.52 1.46 3.60
C GLY A 46 11.98 1.41 2.13
N THR A 47 12.85 2.36 1.74
CA THR A 47 13.44 2.40 0.39
C THR A 47 14.18 1.10 0.06
N GLY A 48 14.92 0.54 1.02
CA GLY A 48 15.65 -0.73 0.82
C GLY A 48 14.73 -1.90 0.51
N ASP A 49 13.59 -2.01 1.21
CA ASP A 49 12.60 -3.09 0.97
C ASP A 49 12.05 -3.02 -0.47
N TRP A 50 11.86 -1.80 -1.01
CA TRP A 50 11.44 -1.59 -2.39
C TRP A 50 12.54 -1.93 -3.39
N LEU A 51 13.79 -1.53 -3.13
CA LEU A 51 14.94 -1.86 -3.99
C LEU A 51 15.16 -3.37 -4.07
N ASP A 52 15.07 -4.06 -2.92
CA ASP A 52 15.14 -5.53 -2.87
C ASP A 52 14.04 -6.19 -3.69
N ALA A 53 12.82 -5.64 -3.64
CA ALA A 53 11.69 -6.12 -4.43
C ALA A 53 11.82 -5.83 -5.94
N PHE A 54 12.45 -4.72 -6.33
CA PHE A 54 12.71 -4.41 -7.75
C PHE A 54 13.72 -5.40 -8.36
N GLY A 55 14.71 -5.85 -7.56
CA GLY A 55 15.67 -6.87 -7.95
C GLY A 55 16.43 -6.50 -9.22
N ASP A 56 16.37 -7.36 -10.23
CA ASP A 56 17.05 -7.19 -11.52
C ASP A 56 16.09 -7.00 -12.71
N ALA A 57 14.84 -6.64 -12.43
CA ALA A 57 13.79 -6.54 -13.44
C ALA A 57 13.99 -5.34 -14.39
N ASP A 58 13.86 -5.57 -15.69
CA ASP A 58 13.91 -4.48 -16.70
C ASP A 58 12.70 -3.55 -16.57
N TRP A 59 11.53 -4.09 -16.23
CA TRP A 59 10.29 -3.36 -16.03
C TRP A 59 9.67 -3.68 -14.66
N VAL A 60 9.43 -2.66 -13.87
CA VAL A 60 8.77 -2.75 -12.57
C VAL A 60 7.49 -1.93 -12.59
N PHE A 61 6.39 -2.52 -12.14
CA PHE A 61 5.13 -1.84 -11.86
C PHE A 61 4.90 -1.86 -10.36
N ALA A 62 5.28 -0.78 -9.69
CA ALA A 62 5.20 -0.66 -8.23
C ALA A 62 3.87 -0.04 -7.82
N ILE A 63 2.97 -0.84 -7.24
CA ILE A 63 1.66 -0.39 -6.77
C ILE A 63 1.74 -0.14 -5.28
N THR A 64 1.37 1.05 -4.84
CA THR A 64 1.34 1.41 -3.41
C THR A 64 -0.08 1.70 -2.96
N ILE A 65 -0.35 1.52 -1.67
CA ILE A 65 -1.54 2.13 -1.07
C ILE A 65 -1.43 3.64 -1.16
N THR A 66 -2.58 4.32 -1.09
CA THR A 66 -2.63 5.78 -1.30
C THR A 66 -1.60 6.55 -0.48
N SER A 67 -0.93 7.48 -1.14
CA SER A 67 0.07 8.38 -0.54
C SER A 67 -0.51 9.26 0.58
N THR A 68 -1.83 9.46 0.61
CA THR A 68 -2.52 10.23 1.65
C THR A 68 -2.60 9.50 3.00
N LEU A 69 -2.47 8.17 3.02
CA LEU A 69 -2.53 7.35 4.23
C LEU A 69 -1.17 6.78 4.65
N SER A 70 -0.25 6.61 3.71
CA SER A 70 1.02 5.89 3.95
C SER A 70 2.21 6.56 3.30
N GLY A 71 3.36 6.46 3.95
CA GLY A 71 4.66 6.84 3.38
C GLY A 71 5.19 5.87 2.31
N SER A 72 4.49 4.76 2.04
CA SER A 72 4.91 3.72 1.11
C SER A 72 5.21 4.27 -0.29
N TYR A 73 4.33 5.11 -0.82
CA TYR A 73 4.55 5.78 -2.11
C TYR A 73 5.84 6.59 -2.14
N ASN A 74 6.12 7.37 -1.09
CA ASN A 74 7.34 8.16 -1.05
C ASN A 74 8.60 7.30 -0.93
N ALA A 75 8.56 6.21 -0.17
CA ALA A 75 9.66 5.26 -0.08
C ALA A 75 9.92 4.57 -1.44
N ALA A 76 8.87 4.13 -2.11
CA ALA A 76 8.96 3.55 -3.46
C ALA A 76 9.44 4.57 -4.51
N ARG A 77 9.08 5.85 -4.36
CA ARG A 77 9.58 6.92 -5.26
C ARG A 77 11.08 7.12 -5.13
N VAL A 78 11.58 7.14 -3.90
CA VAL A 78 13.05 7.24 -3.67
C VAL A 78 13.74 6.00 -4.24
N ALA A 79 13.20 4.80 -3.99
CA ALA A 79 13.73 3.57 -4.56
C ALA A 79 13.76 3.59 -6.09
N LYS A 80 12.69 4.08 -6.72
CA LYS A 80 12.64 4.25 -8.19
C LYS A 80 13.77 5.15 -8.68
N GLU A 81 13.96 6.31 -8.06
CA GLU A 81 14.99 7.28 -8.45
C GLU A 81 16.40 6.65 -8.32
N GLU A 82 16.68 5.94 -7.24
CA GLU A 82 17.94 5.23 -7.05
C GLU A 82 18.13 4.13 -8.09
N TYR A 83 17.09 3.31 -8.30
CA TYR A 83 17.13 2.18 -9.22
C TYR A 83 17.36 2.58 -10.68
N GLU A 84 16.62 3.58 -11.16
CA GLU A 84 16.76 4.08 -12.54
C GLU A 84 18.08 4.85 -12.76
N ASN A 85 18.63 5.49 -11.72
CA ASN A 85 19.95 6.11 -11.79
C ASN A 85 21.08 5.07 -11.87
N GLU A 86 20.98 3.97 -11.12
CA GLU A 86 21.97 2.90 -11.13
C GLU A 86 21.86 2.06 -12.42
N TYR A 87 20.64 1.86 -12.92
CA TYR A 87 20.35 1.03 -14.09
C TYR A 87 19.54 1.79 -15.16
N PRO A 88 20.19 2.64 -15.99
CA PRO A 88 19.49 3.54 -16.91
C PRO A 88 18.60 2.88 -17.97
N ASN A 89 18.77 1.58 -18.20
CA ASN A 89 17.94 0.81 -19.14
C ASN A 89 16.71 0.17 -18.50
N ARG A 90 16.58 0.23 -17.17
CA ARG A 90 15.46 -0.32 -16.42
C ARG A 90 14.44 0.77 -16.14
N LYS A 91 13.18 0.39 -16.04
CA LYS A 91 12.07 1.34 -15.88
C LYS A 91 11.17 0.94 -14.72
N VAL A 92 10.77 1.90 -13.91
CA VAL A 92 9.80 1.71 -12.82
C VAL A 92 8.56 2.57 -13.07
N CYS A 93 7.41 1.95 -13.28
CA CYS A 93 6.11 2.61 -13.23
C CYS A 93 5.63 2.63 -11.78
N LEU A 94 5.70 3.78 -11.13
CA LEU A 94 5.21 3.95 -9.76
C LEU A 94 3.76 4.39 -9.76
N ILE A 95 2.89 3.60 -9.15
CA ILE A 95 1.44 3.77 -9.15
C ILE A 95 0.96 4.08 -7.74
N ASP A 96 0.51 5.31 -7.50
CA ASP A 96 -0.30 5.63 -6.33
C ASP A 96 -1.71 5.11 -6.59
N SER A 97 -2.14 4.07 -5.88
CA SER A 97 -3.45 3.49 -6.12
C SER A 97 -4.61 4.42 -5.78
N LEU A 98 -4.37 5.51 -5.06
CA LEU A 98 -5.39 6.38 -4.44
C LEU A 98 -6.36 5.62 -3.53
N SER A 99 -5.99 4.40 -3.13
CA SER A 99 -6.83 3.42 -2.47
C SER A 99 -6.05 2.58 -1.45
N ALA A 100 -6.70 1.52 -0.96
CA ALA A 100 -6.11 0.48 -0.14
C ALA A 100 -6.84 -0.86 -0.39
N GLY A 101 -6.17 -1.98 -0.09
CA GLY A 101 -6.78 -3.30 -0.14
C GLY A 101 -7.16 -3.76 -1.55
N ALA A 102 -8.43 -4.09 -1.77
CA ALA A 102 -8.90 -4.80 -2.95
C ALA A 102 -8.60 -4.11 -4.29
N GLU A 103 -8.56 -2.79 -4.32
CA GLU A 103 -8.30 -2.04 -5.56
C GLU A 103 -6.87 -2.23 -6.08
N LEU A 104 -5.89 -2.44 -5.17
CA LEU A 104 -4.52 -2.75 -5.60
C LEU A 104 -4.50 -4.03 -6.44
N LYS A 105 -5.33 -5.02 -6.07
CA LYS A 105 -5.44 -6.26 -6.82
C LYS A 105 -6.07 -6.04 -8.20
N LEU A 106 -7.08 -5.19 -8.31
CA LEU A 106 -7.68 -4.84 -9.61
C LEU A 106 -6.66 -4.16 -10.53
N ILE A 107 -5.83 -3.26 -10.00
CA ILE A 107 -4.75 -2.62 -10.74
C ILE A 107 -3.72 -3.67 -11.18
N GLN A 108 -3.32 -4.57 -10.29
CA GLN A 108 -2.41 -5.68 -10.60
C GLN A 108 -2.96 -6.54 -11.76
N GLU A 109 -4.21 -6.99 -11.65
CA GLU A 109 -4.86 -7.82 -12.66
C GLU A 109 -4.92 -7.10 -14.02
N LYS A 110 -5.18 -5.78 -14.02
CA LYS A 110 -5.18 -4.98 -15.24
C LYS A 110 -3.79 -4.86 -15.86
N ILE A 111 -2.73 -4.70 -15.05
CA ILE A 111 -1.35 -4.72 -15.53
C ILE A 111 -1.03 -6.09 -16.18
N GLU A 112 -1.42 -7.17 -15.52
CA GLU A 112 -1.18 -8.53 -16.05
C GLU A 112 -1.88 -8.76 -17.39
N GLU A 113 -3.12 -8.26 -17.54
CA GLU A 113 -3.87 -8.29 -18.80
C GLU A 113 -3.11 -7.55 -19.91
N LEU A 114 -2.67 -6.31 -19.65
CA LEU A 114 -1.97 -5.47 -20.62
C LEU A 114 -0.62 -6.07 -21.03
N VAL A 115 0.14 -6.59 -20.06
CA VAL A 115 1.39 -7.31 -20.32
C VAL A 115 1.15 -8.55 -21.17
N ALA A 116 0.09 -9.33 -20.88
CA ALA A 116 -0.25 -10.51 -21.64
C ALA A 116 -0.69 -10.18 -23.09
N ALA A 117 -1.31 -9.00 -23.29
CA ALA A 117 -1.67 -8.49 -24.60
C ALA A 117 -0.45 -7.97 -25.40
N GLY A 118 0.74 -7.89 -24.80
CA GLY A 118 1.97 -7.47 -25.46
C GLY A 118 2.15 -5.98 -25.60
N HIS A 119 1.46 -5.17 -24.76
CA HIS A 119 1.68 -3.73 -24.73
C HIS A 119 3.08 -3.38 -24.22
N ASP A 120 3.63 -2.25 -24.71
CA ASP A 120 4.88 -1.70 -24.22
C ASP A 120 4.72 -1.03 -22.85
N PHE A 121 5.84 -0.76 -22.19
CA PHE A 121 5.86 -0.21 -20.81
C PHE A 121 5.09 1.10 -20.67
N ASP A 122 5.30 2.04 -21.58
CA ASP A 122 4.73 3.38 -21.49
C ASP A 122 3.20 3.34 -21.75
N THR A 123 2.76 2.48 -22.68
CA THR A 123 1.34 2.20 -22.92
C THR A 123 0.68 1.62 -21.67
N ILE A 124 1.30 0.65 -21.01
CA ILE A 124 0.75 0.07 -19.78
C ILE A 124 0.61 1.14 -18.69
N CYS A 125 1.62 1.96 -18.45
CA CYS A 125 1.57 3.03 -17.45
C CYS A 125 0.41 4.00 -17.70
N ASN A 126 0.21 4.39 -18.98
CA ASN A 126 -0.87 5.30 -19.39
C ASN A 126 -2.26 4.64 -19.19
N GLU A 127 -2.43 3.41 -19.64
CA GLU A 127 -3.69 2.66 -19.50
C GLU A 127 -4.09 2.46 -18.03
N ILE A 128 -3.12 2.20 -17.14
CA ILE A 128 -3.38 2.09 -15.71
C ILE A 128 -3.81 3.45 -15.13
N THR A 129 -3.18 4.55 -15.55
CA THR A 129 -3.58 5.89 -15.12
C THR A 129 -5.02 6.21 -15.53
N GLU A 130 -5.45 5.81 -16.73
CA GLU A 130 -6.83 5.97 -17.18
C GLU A 130 -7.77 5.01 -16.44
N TYR A 131 -7.38 3.75 -16.23
CA TYR A 131 -8.17 2.76 -15.51
C TYR A 131 -8.52 3.23 -14.09
N GLN A 132 -7.56 3.83 -13.36
CA GLN A 132 -7.77 4.35 -12.01
C GLN A 132 -8.82 5.46 -11.92
N LYS A 133 -9.13 6.16 -12.99
CA LYS A 133 -10.20 7.18 -13.00
C LYS A 133 -11.60 6.57 -12.88
N HIS A 134 -11.73 5.27 -13.13
CA HIS A 134 -12.97 4.53 -13.14
C HIS A 134 -13.11 3.55 -11.97
N THR A 135 -12.13 3.49 -11.09
CA THR A 135 -12.14 2.64 -9.90
C THR A 135 -12.23 3.49 -8.64
N HIS A 136 -12.98 3.02 -7.65
CA HIS A 136 -13.16 3.75 -6.39
C HIS A 136 -13.28 2.77 -5.23
N LEU A 137 -12.54 3.02 -4.17
CA LEU A 137 -12.66 2.28 -2.92
C LEU A 137 -13.80 2.85 -2.08
N ILE A 138 -14.74 2.01 -1.70
CA ILE A 138 -15.78 2.32 -0.71
C ILE A 138 -15.60 1.37 0.46
N PHE A 139 -15.53 1.91 1.67
CA PHE A 139 -15.45 1.12 2.89
C PHE A 139 -16.25 1.78 4.01
N CYS A 140 -16.66 0.97 4.99
CA CYS A 140 -17.35 1.46 6.18
C CYS A 140 -16.56 1.06 7.42
N LEU A 141 -16.22 2.03 8.26
CA LEU A 141 -15.48 1.84 9.48
C LEU A 141 -16.38 1.93 10.71
N LYS A 142 -16.30 0.93 11.58
CA LYS A 142 -17.00 0.94 12.86
C LYS A 142 -16.45 2.00 13.83
N SER A 143 -15.18 2.37 13.67
CA SER A 143 -14.51 3.37 14.53
C SER A 143 -13.37 4.04 13.77
N LEU A 144 -13.24 5.35 13.96
CA LEU A 144 -12.12 6.15 13.46
C LEU A 144 -10.98 6.33 14.48
N THR A 145 -11.09 5.72 15.66
CA THR A 145 -10.17 5.96 16.77
C THR A 145 -8.71 5.69 16.40
N ASN A 146 -8.42 4.56 15.74
CA ASN A 146 -7.06 4.21 15.36
C ASN A 146 -6.50 5.16 14.29
N LEU A 147 -7.31 5.56 13.32
CA LEU A 147 -6.90 6.52 12.29
C LEU A 147 -6.60 7.89 12.89
N ALA A 148 -7.41 8.35 13.86
CA ALA A 148 -7.18 9.60 14.58
C ALA A 148 -5.93 9.53 15.47
N ASN A 149 -5.75 8.45 16.22
CA ASN A 149 -4.58 8.23 17.07
C ASN A 149 -3.26 8.21 16.30
N ASN A 150 -3.31 7.83 15.03
CA ASN A 150 -2.17 7.77 14.12
C ASN A 150 -2.10 8.97 13.14
N GLY A 151 -2.93 10.00 13.32
CA GLY A 151 -2.87 11.24 12.57
C GLY A 151 -3.41 11.17 11.12
N ARG A 152 -4.17 10.11 10.75
CA ARG A 152 -4.78 9.94 9.42
C ARG A 152 -6.17 10.54 9.30
N VAL A 153 -6.81 10.84 10.44
CA VAL A 153 -8.10 11.54 10.51
C VAL A 153 -8.02 12.59 11.60
N ASN A 154 -8.69 13.73 11.39
CA ASN A 154 -8.77 14.76 12.40
C ASN A 154 -9.45 14.20 13.67
N PRO A 155 -8.83 14.32 14.87
CA PRO A 155 -9.39 13.79 16.12
C PRO A 155 -10.78 14.32 16.45
N ALA A 156 -11.10 15.56 16.08
CA ALA A 156 -12.43 16.14 16.30
C ALA A 156 -13.50 15.41 15.48
N VAL A 157 -13.19 15.07 14.21
CA VAL A 157 -14.09 14.29 13.33
C VAL A 157 -14.34 12.90 13.91
N ALA A 158 -13.27 12.22 14.35
CA ALA A 158 -13.39 10.90 14.96
C ALA A 158 -14.23 10.92 16.24
N LYS A 159 -14.07 11.95 17.08
CA LYS A 159 -14.87 12.14 18.30
C LYS A 159 -16.34 12.37 18.01
N ILE A 160 -16.66 13.22 17.03
CA ILE A 160 -18.04 13.52 16.62
C ILE A 160 -18.71 12.25 16.09
N ALA A 161 -18.05 11.52 15.20
CA ALA A 161 -18.55 10.26 14.66
C ALA A 161 -18.82 9.23 15.77
N GLY A 162 -17.92 9.12 16.75
CA GLY A 162 -18.07 8.21 17.88
C GLY A 162 -19.24 8.59 18.79
N VAL A 163 -19.43 9.89 19.10
CA VAL A 163 -20.55 10.37 19.95
C VAL A 163 -21.89 10.17 19.25
N LEU A 164 -21.96 10.38 17.95
CA LEU A 164 -23.19 10.23 17.16
C LEU A 164 -23.41 8.79 16.69
N ASN A 165 -22.54 7.87 17.07
CA ASN A 165 -22.55 6.46 16.60
C ASN A 165 -22.64 6.35 15.04
N ILE A 166 -21.97 7.26 14.35
CA ILE A 166 -21.91 7.26 12.89
C ILE A 166 -20.80 6.30 12.45
N HIS A 167 -21.15 5.33 11.62
CA HIS A 167 -20.20 4.50 10.90
C HIS A 167 -19.80 5.23 9.62
N VAL A 168 -18.50 5.42 9.42
CA VAL A 168 -17.92 6.20 8.31
C VAL A 168 -17.31 5.27 7.28
#